data_91cbe842b2e6bbbe64c897137ea7d2f8
#
_entry.id   91cbe842b2e6bbbe64c897137ea7d2f8
#
_cell.length_a   1.000
_cell.length_b   1.000
_cell.length_c   1.000
_cell.angle_alpha   90.00
_cell.angle_beta   90.00
_cell.angle_gamma   90.00
#
_symmetry.space_group_name_H-M   'P 1'
#
loop_
_entity.id
_entity.type
_entity.pdbx_description
1 polymer ?
#
loop_
_entity_poly.entity_id
_entity_poly.type
_entity_poly.pdbx_seq_one_letter_code
_entity_poly.pdbx_strand_id
1 'polypeptide(L)'
;ATGNIGRSLEATLKARDARLVGIDPSDEMRKIYNAPGIFVCSPAESYDYEPFDLGISFLTLMFVEPSKRRDYLRRLLDKCRPGGAIIIFDKLETHHGYFGTVMTRLTLAGKYEAGVDAKEIIEKELSLAGVQRPITLGQLPGVPYQWFRFGDFAGYILEKPI
;
A
#
# COMPACT_ATOMS: atom_id res chain seq x y z
N ALA A 1 0.76 8.72 -4.31
CA ALA A 1 0.78 8.97 -2.85
C ALA A 1 0.61 10.46 -2.55
N THR A 2 -0.31 10.80 -1.67
CA THR A 2 -0.56 12.20 -1.25
C THR A 2 0.41 12.68 -0.16
N GLY A 3 1.19 11.78 0.44
CA GLY A 3 2.11 12.09 1.53
C GLY A 3 1.52 11.98 2.93
N ASN A 4 0.25 11.58 3.08
CA ASN A 4 -0.43 11.53 4.40
C ASN A 4 0.35 10.74 5.46
N ILE A 5 0.88 9.56 5.11
CA ILE A 5 1.68 8.74 6.03
C ILE A 5 2.97 9.47 6.41
N GLY A 6 3.68 10.03 5.44
CA GLY A 6 4.91 10.78 5.69
C GLY A 6 4.70 11.97 6.60
N ARG A 7 3.59 12.71 6.43
CA ARG A 7 3.22 13.81 7.34
C ARG A 7 2.92 13.31 8.76
N SER A 8 2.18 12.21 8.89
CA SER A 8 1.88 11.64 10.21
C SER A 8 3.14 11.16 10.93
N LEU A 9 4.20 10.84 10.20
CA LEU A 9 5.49 10.40 10.73
C LEU A 9 6.52 11.53 10.84
N GLU A 10 6.22 12.76 10.43
CA GLU A 10 7.19 13.85 10.29
C GLU A 10 8.00 14.10 11.57
N ALA A 11 7.36 14.19 12.72
CA ALA A 11 8.03 14.40 14.00
C ALA A 11 9.00 13.25 14.33
N THR A 12 8.60 12.01 14.05
CA THR A 12 9.43 10.82 14.28
C THR A 12 10.61 10.78 13.32
N LEU A 13 10.38 11.10 12.04
CA LEU A 13 11.44 11.14 11.01
C LEU A 13 12.48 12.21 11.39
N LYS A 14 12.02 13.40 11.77
CA LYS A 14 12.91 14.49 12.22
C LYS A 14 13.72 14.13 13.46
N ALA A 15 13.09 13.52 14.48
CA ALA A 15 13.76 13.10 15.70
C ALA A 15 14.83 12.01 15.47
N ARG A 16 14.74 11.27 14.37
CA ARG A 16 15.66 10.19 14.00
C ARG A 16 16.62 10.56 12.87
N ASP A 17 16.60 11.81 12.40
CA ASP A 17 17.34 12.26 11.22
C ASP A 17 17.12 11.33 10.02
N ALA A 18 15.87 10.90 9.84
CA ALA A 18 15.50 9.92 8.83
C ALA A 18 15.08 10.61 7.52
N ARG A 19 15.59 10.09 6.41
CA ARG A 19 15.20 10.53 5.06
C ARG A 19 13.97 9.75 4.58
N LEU A 20 12.98 10.44 4.04
CA LEU A 20 11.79 9.87 3.42
C LEU A 20 11.85 9.97 1.91
N VAL A 21 11.50 8.88 1.22
CA VAL A 21 11.27 8.86 -0.23
C VAL A 21 9.87 8.32 -0.48
N GLY A 22 9.00 9.15 -1.07
CA GLY A 22 7.68 8.76 -1.53
C GLY A 22 7.74 8.37 -3.02
N ILE A 23 7.10 7.26 -3.38
CA ILE A 23 7.11 6.73 -4.76
C ILE A 23 5.66 6.53 -5.20
N ASP A 24 5.30 7.06 -6.36
CA ASP A 24 3.98 6.90 -6.98
C ASP A 24 4.09 7.20 -8.48
N PRO A 25 3.45 6.43 -9.38
CA PRO A 25 3.54 6.67 -10.81
C PRO A 25 2.70 7.87 -11.30
N SER A 26 1.83 8.44 -10.46
CA SER A 26 0.90 9.50 -10.87
C SER A 26 1.49 10.89 -10.71
N ASP A 27 1.52 11.64 -11.80
CA ASP A 27 1.88 13.08 -11.80
C ASP A 27 0.87 13.91 -11.01
N GLU A 28 -0.41 13.53 -10.97
CA GLU A 28 -1.41 14.18 -10.13
C GLU A 28 -1.06 14.02 -8.64
N MET A 29 -0.63 12.83 -8.23
CA MET A 29 -0.18 12.60 -6.86
C MET A 29 1.07 13.42 -6.53
N ARG A 30 1.98 13.60 -7.48
CA ARG A 30 3.16 14.47 -7.31
C ARG A 30 2.77 15.91 -7.01
N LYS A 31 1.76 16.45 -7.72
CA LYS A 31 1.31 17.85 -7.56
C LYS A 31 0.73 18.14 -6.16
N ILE A 32 0.15 17.14 -5.52
CA ILE A 32 -0.49 17.26 -4.21
C ILE A 32 0.32 16.63 -3.06
N TYR A 33 1.50 16.08 -3.38
CA TYR A 33 2.40 15.50 -2.38
C TYR A 33 2.94 16.60 -1.47
N ASN A 34 2.78 16.42 -0.17
CA ASN A 34 3.13 17.43 0.84
C ASN A 34 3.73 16.82 2.11
N ALA A 35 4.37 15.65 2.01
CA ALA A 35 5.19 15.09 3.08
C ALA A 35 6.63 15.62 3.01
N PRO A 36 7.39 15.58 4.12
CA PRO A 36 8.82 15.84 4.09
C PRO A 36 9.53 14.80 3.20
N GLY A 37 10.66 15.20 2.60
CA GLY A 37 11.49 14.30 1.80
C GLY A 37 11.30 14.45 0.29
N ILE A 38 11.65 13.40 -0.43
CA ILE A 38 11.72 13.39 -1.90
C ILE A 38 10.52 12.60 -2.45
N PHE A 39 9.87 13.14 -3.48
CA PHE A 39 8.89 12.40 -4.28
C PHE A 39 9.53 11.93 -5.59
N VAL A 40 9.34 10.66 -5.91
CA VAL A 40 9.77 10.05 -7.17
C VAL A 40 8.54 9.59 -7.96
N CYS A 41 8.37 10.12 -9.17
CA CYS A 41 7.31 9.68 -10.08
C CYS A 41 7.78 8.42 -10.83
N SER A 42 7.42 7.25 -10.30
CA SER A 42 7.79 5.95 -10.86
C SER A 42 6.83 4.85 -10.38
N PRO A 43 6.56 3.82 -11.20
CA PRO A 43 5.93 2.62 -10.69
C PRO A 43 6.80 1.97 -9.60
N ALA A 44 6.17 1.56 -8.49
CA ALA A 44 6.89 1.00 -7.35
C ALA A 44 7.66 -0.28 -7.71
N GLU A 45 7.08 -1.13 -8.56
CA GLU A 45 7.70 -2.36 -9.02
C GLU A 45 8.85 -2.18 -10.01
N SER A 46 9.07 -0.98 -10.54
CA SER A 46 10.14 -0.66 -11.50
C SER A 46 11.24 0.22 -10.91
N TYR A 47 11.00 0.83 -9.75
CA TYR A 47 11.94 1.73 -9.12
C TYR A 47 13.18 0.97 -8.60
N ASP A 48 14.37 1.55 -8.80
CA ASP A 48 15.62 1.03 -8.23
C ASP A 48 15.85 1.62 -6.84
N TYR A 49 15.48 0.85 -5.83
CA TYR A 49 15.52 1.28 -4.44
C TYR A 49 16.95 1.38 -3.92
N GLU A 50 17.29 2.52 -3.34
CA GLU A 50 18.45 2.60 -2.44
C GLU A 50 18.22 1.73 -1.19
N PRO A 51 19.29 1.28 -0.50
CA PRO A 51 19.15 0.56 0.77
C PRO A 51 18.39 1.38 1.81
N PHE A 52 17.40 0.77 2.47
CA PHE A 52 16.52 1.41 3.44
C PHE A 52 16.33 0.57 4.70
N ASP A 53 15.89 1.21 5.79
CA ASP A 53 15.63 0.55 7.06
C ASP A 53 14.15 0.20 7.23
N LEU A 54 13.25 1.02 6.66
CA LEU A 54 11.80 0.81 6.72
C LEU A 54 11.17 1.09 5.35
N GLY A 55 10.49 0.08 4.81
CA GLY A 55 9.60 0.21 3.66
C GLY A 55 8.13 0.23 4.10
N ILE A 56 7.31 1.09 3.49
CA ILE A 56 5.86 1.11 3.71
C ILE A 56 5.15 1.00 2.36
N SER A 57 4.48 -0.11 2.14
CA SER A 57 3.60 -0.34 0.99
C SER A 57 2.14 -0.21 1.44
N PHE A 58 1.54 0.94 1.18
CA PHE A 58 0.19 1.27 1.63
C PHE A 58 -0.76 1.37 0.44
N LEU A 59 -1.70 0.43 0.33
CA LEU A 59 -2.68 0.33 -0.76
C LEU A 59 -2.03 0.38 -2.15
N THR A 60 -0.91 -0.31 -2.31
CA THR A 60 -0.06 -0.28 -3.51
C THR A 60 -0.10 -1.60 -4.26
N LEU A 61 0.05 -2.74 -3.56
CA LEU A 61 0.17 -4.04 -4.22
C LEU A 61 -1.06 -4.42 -5.03
N MET A 62 -2.24 -3.99 -4.61
CA MET A 62 -3.48 -4.24 -5.35
C MET A 62 -3.49 -3.60 -6.75
N PHE A 63 -2.60 -2.64 -7.02
CA PHE A 63 -2.41 -2.01 -8.33
C PHE A 63 -1.21 -2.56 -9.10
N VAL A 64 -0.32 -3.30 -8.45
CA VAL A 64 0.78 -4.01 -9.10
C VAL A 64 0.23 -5.28 -9.76
N GLU A 65 0.65 -5.56 -10.97
CA GLU A 65 0.28 -6.79 -11.69
C GLU A 65 0.59 -8.04 -10.85
N PRO A 66 -0.37 -8.97 -10.67
CA PRO A 66 -0.21 -10.13 -9.78
C PRO A 66 1.06 -10.96 -10.02
N SER A 67 1.46 -11.12 -11.28
CA SER A 67 2.68 -11.84 -11.68
C SER A 67 3.96 -11.18 -11.18
N LYS A 68 3.97 -9.85 -11.00
CA LYS A 68 5.14 -9.05 -10.60
C LYS A 68 5.26 -8.86 -9.08
N ARG A 69 4.18 -9.08 -8.30
CA ARG A 69 4.11 -8.76 -6.87
C ARG A 69 5.19 -9.44 -6.05
N ARG A 70 5.39 -10.75 -6.29
CA ARG A 70 6.38 -11.55 -5.54
C ARG A 70 7.81 -11.06 -5.78
N ASP A 71 8.15 -10.78 -7.03
CA ASP A 71 9.49 -10.29 -7.38
C ASP A 71 9.72 -8.87 -6.90
N TYR A 72 8.70 -8.02 -6.94
CA TYR A 72 8.73 -6.70 -6.36
C TYR A 72 9.01 -6.75 -4.85
N LEU A 73 8.27 -7.57 -4.09
CA LEU A 73 8.48 -7.71 -2.65
C LEU A 73 9.83 -8.34 -2.29
N ARG A 74 10.32 -9.28 -3.10
CA ARG A 74 11.69 -9.82 -2.92
C ARG A 74 12.74 -8.75 -3.09
N ARG A 75 12.65 -7.93 -4.15
CA ARG A 75 13.58 -6.82 -4.36
C ARG A 75 13.54 -5.80 -3.21
N LEU A 76 12.35 -5.51 -2.68
CA LEU A 76 12.25 -4.67 -1.48
C LEU A 76 12.99 -5.30 -0.29
N LEU A 77 12.80 -6.61 -0.05
CA LEU A 77 13.51 -7.32 1.03
C LEU A 77 15.02 -7.33 0.79
N ASP A 78 15.47 -7.47 -0.44
CA ASP A 78 16.91 -7.44 -0.78
C ASP A 78 17.53 -6.07 -0.48
N LYS A 79 16.82 -4.98 -0.75
CA LYS A 79 17.24 -3.60 -0.47
C LYS A 79 17.01 -3.17 0.98
N CYS A 80 16.16 -3.86 1.73
CA CYS A 80 15.98 -3.64 3.16
C CYS A 80 17.25 -4.04 3.91
N ARG A 81 17.75 -3.17 4.80
CA ARG A 81 18.93 -3.46 5.62
C ARG A 81 18.63 -4.55 6.64
N PRO A 82 19.62 -5.33 7.07
CA PRO A 82 19.46 -6.25 8.20
C PRO A 82 18.87 -5.55 9.43
N GLY A 83 17.91 -6.18 10.09
CA GLY A 83 17.15 -5.58 11.20
C GLY A 83 16.06 -4.59 10.78
N GLY A 84 15.92 -4.29 9.49
CA GLY A 84 14.85 -3.47 8.94
C GLY A 84 13.57 -4.25 8.67
N ALA A 85 12.53 -3.54 8.22
CA ALA A 85 11.23 -4.14 7.95
C ALA A 85 10.49 -3.51 6.77
N ILE A 86 9.54 -4.27 6.21
CA ILE A 86 8.55 -3.77 5.25
C ILE A 86 7.17 -3.93 5.87
N ILE A 87 6.45 -2.83 6.02
CA ILE A 87 5.05 -2.80 6.44
C ILE A 87 4.20 -2.77 5.18
N ILE A 88 3.29 -3.74 5.07
CA ILE A 88 2.32 -3.83 3.98
C ILE A 88 0.93 -3.61 4.58
N PHE A 89 0.15 -2.71 3.98
CA PHE A 89 -1.27 -2.55 4.26
C PHE A 89 -2.01 -2.53 2.94
N ASP A 90 -2.86 -3.53 2.71
CA ASP A 90 -3.53 -3.68 1.42
C ASP A 90 -4.85 -4.45 1.51
N LYS A 91 -5.61 -4.49 0.42
CA LYS A 91 -6.78 -5.35 0.30
C LYS A 91 -6.38 -6.80 0.05
N LEU A 92 -6.92 -7.69 0.86
CA LEU A 92 -6.74 -9.13 0.74
C LEU A 92 -7.96 -9.76 0.06
N GLU A 93 -7.71 -10.69 -0.85
CA GLU A 93 -8.76 -11.49 -1.47
C GLU A 93 -9.51 -12.29 -0.40
N THR A 94 -10.83 -12.25 -0.44
CA THR A 94 -11.67 -13.00 0.48
C THR A 94 -11.89 -14.41 -0.04
N HIS A 95 -11.65 -15.41 0.80
CA HIS A 95 -11.90 -16.82 0.45
C HIS A 95 -13.41 -17.15 0.39
N HIS A 96 -14.26 -16.30 0.95
CA HIS A 96 -15.71 -16.50 1.01
C HIS A 96 -16.41 -15.43 0.17
N GLY A 97 -16.98 -15.82 -0.97
CA GLY A 97 -17.58 -14.90 -1.92
C GLY A 97 -18.69 -14.00 -1.31
N TYR A 98 -19.55 -14.56 -0.47
CA TYR A 98 -20.60 -13.78 0.19
C TYR A 98 -20.03 -12.75 1.17
N PHE A 99 -19.00 -13.10 1.91
CA PHE A 99 -18.30 -12.16 2.80
C PHE A 99 -17.71 -10.98 2.02
N GLY A 100 -17.08 -11.24 0.88
CA GLY A 100 -16.59 -10.19 -0.02
C GLY A 100 -17.72 -9.26 -0.48
N THR A 101 -18.86 -9.81 -0.84
CA THR A 101 -20.05 -9.01 -1.22
C THR A 101 -20.53 -8.13 -0.07
N VAL A 102 -20.61 -8.67 1.15
CA VAL A 102 -21.02 -7.89 2.35
C VAL A 102 -20.03 -6.75 2.60
N MET A 103 -18.71 -7.02 2.59
CA MET A 103 -17.69 -6.00 2.82
C MET A 103 -17.72 -4.89 1.76
N THR A 104 -17.93 -5.25 0.49
CA THR A 104 -18.11 -4.26 -0.58
C THR A 104 -19.33 -3.37 -0.30
N ARG A 105 -20.46 -3.94 0.03
CA ARG A 105 -21.68 -3.18 0.34
C ARG A 105 -21.49 -2.24 1.53
N LEU A 106 -20.85 -2.72 2.61
CA LEU A 106 -20.57 -1.89 3.78
C LEU A 106 -19.60 -0.74 3.45
N THR A 107 -18.59 -1.00 2.62
CA THR A 107 -17.65 0.03 2.17
C THR A 107 -18.37 1.10 1.34
N LEU A 108 -19.25 0.71 0.43
CA LEU A 108 -20.04 1.64 -0.39
C LEU A 108 -21.02 2.44 0.48
N ALA A 109 -21.71 1.78 1.42
CA ALA A 109 -22.61 2.44 2.37
C ALA A 109 -21.85 3.48 3.21
N GLY A 110 -20.70 3.13 3.77
CA GLY A 110 -19.90 4.06 4.56
C GLY A 110 -19.40 5.28 3.77
N LYS A 111 -19.05 5.11 2.48
CA LYS A 111 -18.73 6.25 1.59
C LYS A 111 -19.94 7.17 1.41
N TYR A 112 -21.10 6.58 1.14
CA TYR A 112 -22.35 7.33 0.94
C TYR A 112 -22.77 8.08 2.20
N GLU A 113 -22.73 7.43 3.36
CA GLU A 113 -23.00 8.04 4.67
C GLU A 113 -22.01 9.16 5.03
N ALA A 114 -20.75 9.05 4.57
CA ALA A 114 -19.74 10.11 4.70
C ALA A 114 -19.96 11.29 3.73
N GLY A 115 -21.06 11.28 2.94
CA GLY A 115 -21.43 12.37 2.05
C GLY A 115 -20.78 12.33 0.67
N VAL A 116 -20.15 11.22 0.27
CA VAL A 116 -19.65 11.07 -1.10
C VAL A 116 -20.82 10.84 -2.05
N ASP A 117 -20.86 11.55 -3.15
CA ASP A 117 -21.93 11.45 -4.15
C ASP A 117 -22.01 10.03 -4.75
N ALA A 118 -23.23 9.52 -4.91
CA ALA A 118 -23.46 8.16 -5.40
C ALA A 118 -22.89 7.93 -6.82
N LYS A 119 -22.95 8.93 -7.70
CA LYS A 119 -22.39 8.85 -9.04
C LYS A 119 -20.86 8.76 -8.98
N GLU A 120 -20.23 9.58 -8.15
CA GLU A 120 -18.78 9.53 -7.92
C GLU A 120 -18.33 8.15 -7.41
N ILE A 121 -19.09 7.57 -6.46
CA ILE A 121 -18.83 6.22 -5.95
C ILE A 121 -18.87 5.20 -7.10
N ILE A 122 -19.93 5.22 -7.91
CA ILE A 122 -20.09 4.26 -9.02
C ILE A 122 -19.01 4.44 -10.08
N GLU A 123 -18.74 5.67 -10.52
CA GLU A 123 -17.69 5.98 -11.50
C GLU A 123 -16.32 5.50 -11.00
N LYS A 124 -16.03 5.72 -9.72
CA LYS A 124 -14.80 5.23 -9.09
C LYS A 124 -14.70 3.71 -9.09
N GLU A 125 -15.75 3.01 -8.66
CA GLU A 125 -15.75 1.53 -8.64
C GLU A 125 -15.60 0.95 -10.04
N LEU A 126 -16.28 1.51 -11.03
CA LEU A 126 -16.13 1.09 -12.44
C LEU A 126 -14.71 1.33 -12.97
N SER A 127 -14.09 2.45 -12.62
CA SER A 127 -12.71 2.76 -13.01
C SER A 127 -11.67 1.81 -12.42
N LEU A 128 -12.01 1.15 -11.31
CA LEU A 128 -11.14 0.17 -10.63
C LEU A 128 -11.31 -1.27 -11.19
N ALA A 129 -12.33 -1.51 -12.02
CA ALA A 129 -12.56 -2.83 -12.60
C ALA A 129 -11.36 -3.29 -13.44
N GLY A 130 -10.81 -4.45 -13.10
CA GLY A 130 -9.61 -5.00 -13.76
C GLY A 130 -8.28 -4.33 -13.39
N VAL A 131 -8.30 -3.16 -12.73
CA VAL A 131 -7.13 -2.40 -12.30
C VAL A 131 -6.77 -2.71 -10.85
N GLN A 132 -7.74 -2.59 -9.95
CA GLN A 132 -7.57 -2.94 -8.55
C GLN A 132 -7.81 -4.44 -8.36
N ARG A 133 -6.78 -5.17 -7.98
CA ARG A 133 -6.85 -6.61 -7.72
C ARG A 133 -6.34 -6.89 -6.31
N PRO A 134 -7.19 -7.35 -5.38
CA PRO A 134 -6.76 -7.72 -4.03
C PRO A 134 -5.59 -8.69 -4.05
N ILE A 135 -4.77 -8.66 -3.00
CA ILE A 135 -3.63 -9.56 -2.86
C ILE A 135 -4.04 -10.89 -2.25
N THR A 136 -3.28 -11.94 -2.51
CA THR A 136 -3.39 -13.21 -1.81
C THR A 136 -2.19 -13.41 -0.88
N LEU A 137 -2.37 -14.20 0.20
CA LEU A 137 -1.28 -14.52 1.12
C LEU A 137 -0.10 -15.20 0.41
N GLY A 138 -0.37 -16.04 -0.59
CA GLY A 138 0.66 -16.73 -1.37
C GLY A 138 1.56 -15.80 -2.19
N GLN A 139 1.19 -14.52 -2.36
CA GLN A 139 2.01 -13.53 -3.04
C GLN A 139 3.03 -12.86 -2.10
N LEU A 140 2.82 -12.95 -0.77
CA LEU A 140 3.76 -12.43 0.22
C LEU A 140 4.93 -13.40 0.40
N PRO A 141 6.19 -12.94 0.39
CA PRO A 141 7.35 -13.79 0.63
C PRO A 141 7.50 -14.13 2.12
N GLY A 142 8.08 -15.29 2.41
CA GLY A 142 8.38 -15.71 3.78
C GLY A 142 7.14 -16.01 4.62
N VAL A 143 7.22 -15.73 5.91
CA VAL A 143 6.12 -15.87 6.88
C VAL A 143 5.80 -14.48 7.43
N PRO A 144 4.90 -13.75 6.77
CA PRO A 144 4.56 -12.39 7.19
C PRO A 144 3.81 -12.42 8.54
N TYR A 145 4.18 -11.51 9.45
CA TYR A 145 3.41 -11.30 10.67
C TYR A 145 2.20 -10.41 10.37
N GLN A 146 0.98 -10.94 10.57
CA GLN A 146 -0.25 -10.14 10.42
C GLN A 146 -0.50 -9.34 11.70
N TRP A 147 -0.41 -8.03 11.62
CA TRP A 147 -0.63 -7.11 12.75
C TRP A 147 -2.00 -6.42 12.72
N PHE A 148 -2.69 -6.44 11.57
CA PHE A 148 -3.98 -5.78 11.39
C PHE A 148 -4.90 -6.60 10.49
N ARG A 149 -6.19 -6.60 10.82
CA ARG A 149 -7.25 -7.12 9.96
C ARG A 149 -8.56 -6.36 10.21
N PHE A 150 -9.16 -5.84 9.16
CA PHE A 150 -10.50 -5.29 9.17
C PHE A 150 -11.16 -5.58 7.82
N GLY A 151 -12.12 -6.49 7.82
CA GLY A 151 -12.78 -6.94 6.59
C GLY A 151 -11.79 -7.52 5.58
N ASP A 152 -11.77 -6.93 4.41
CA ASP A 152 -10.83 -7.25 3.32
C ASP A 152 -9.49 -6.49 3.40
N PHE A 153 -9.35 -5.51 4.31
CA PHE A 153 -8.08 -4.87 4.58
C PHE A 153 -7.23 -5.68 5.57
N ALA A 154 -5.95 -5.82 5.26
CA ALA A 154 -4.99 -6.49 6.13
C ALA A 154 -3.64 -5.79 6.16
N GLY A 155 -3.00 -5.81 7.32
CA GLY A 155 -1.66 -5.30 7.54
C GLY A 155 -0.68 -6.42 7.88
N TYR A 156 0.46 -6.43 7.22
CA TYR A 156 1.54 -7.41 7.40
C TYR A 156 2.87 -6.72 7.63
N ILE A 157 3.74 -7.39 8.36
CA ILE A 157 5.15 -7.00 8.52
C ILE A 157 6.02 -8.13 7.96
N LEU A 158 6.97 -7.75 7.12
CA LEU A 158 8.07 -8.60 6.66
C LEU A 158 9.35 -8.06 7.29
N GLU A 159 9.94 -8.80 8.20
CA GLU A 159 11.20 -8.43 8.84
C GLU A 159 12.40 -8.96 8.05
N LYS A 160 13.45 -8.16 7.97
CA LYS A 160 14.76 -8.59 7.47
C LYS A 160 15.59 -9.05 8.65
N PRO A 161 15.93 -10.34 8.77
CA PRO A 161 16.81 -10.83 9.84
C PRO A 161 18.14 -10.06 9.89
N ILE A 162 18.74 -10.01 11.08
CA ILE A 162 20.06 -9.43 11.33
C ILE A 162 21.15 -10.33 10.73
#